data_d4276a769d451b0aad79da16d59d5ebf
#
_entry.id   d4276a769d451b0aad79da16d59d5ebf
#
_cell.length_a   1.000
_cell.length_b   1.000
_cell.length_c   1.000
_cell.angle_alpha   90.00
_cell.angle_beta   90.00
_cell.angle_gamma   90.00
#
_symmetry.space_group_name_H-M   'P 1'
#
loop_
_entity.id
_entity.type
_entity.pdbx_description
1 polymer ?
#
loop_
_entity_poly.entity_id
_entity_poly.type
_entity_poly.pdbx_seq_one_letter_code
_entity_poly.pdbx_strand_id
1 'polypeptide(L)'
;EEAASWFDAEKRSVSYRSDDGTVLLGWELPGAEGGAYADGHTWAVVCHGYVGEPADMAKYAYHFSQLGMNVLTPAARGHERNVDTGLIQMGWQDASDLLGWVDQIVASDPEARILLFGTSMGGAEVMMASGMDGLSENVRLIVEDCGYTSVWDEFALQLDNVFGLPSFPILNVADAACLLRAGYTFESASAVESLRQASVPMLFIHGDEDDFVPFSMLDECYEACASEQKEKLVVEGAGHGLSASTDPELYWSTVDAFLAAHL
;
A
#
# COMPACT_ATOMS: atom_id res chain seq x y z
N GLU A 1 -12.43 -2.60 -17.74
CA GLU A 1 -13.24 -1.49 -18.30
C GLU A 1 -14.34 -1.07 -17.31
N GLU A 2 -15.10 -2.00 -16.71
CA GLU A 2 -16.19 -1.69 -15.76
C GLU A 2 -15.68 -0.94 -14.53
N ALA A 3 -14.67 -1.46 -13.84
CA ALA A 3 -14.10 -0.84 -12.64
C ALA A 3 -13.55 0.59 -12.89
N ALA A 4 -12.90 0.80 -14.04
CA ALA A 4 -12.39 2.13 -14.39
C ALA A 4 -13.53 3.12 -14.68
N SER A 5 -14.57 2.67 -15.38
CA SER A 5 -15.75 3.50 -15.65
C SER A 5 -16.51 3.85 -14.37
N TRP A 6 -16.63 2.89 -13.44
CA TRP A 6 -17.23 3.11 -12.13
C TRP A 6 -16.38 4.10 -11.30
N PHE A 7 -15.05 3.91 -11.26
CA PHE A 7 -14.16 4.79 -10.54
C PHE A 7 -14.31 6.24 -11.01
N ASP A 8 -14.32 6.47 -12.32
CA ASP A 8 -14.48 7.81 -12.90
C ASP A 8 -15.84 8.44 -12.61
N ALA A 9 -16.90 7.62 -12.53
CA ALA A 9 -18.26 8.10 -12.28
C ALA A 9 -18.51 8.44 -10.81
N GLU A 10 -17.95 7.66 -9.88
CA GLU A 10 -18.28 7.73 -8.46
C GLU A 10 -17.27 8.51 -7.60
N LYS A 11 -16.03 8.70 -8.10
CA LYS A 11 -14.96 9.34 -7.34
C LYS A 11 -15.30 10.77 -6.89
N ARG A 12 -15.05 11.05 -5.63
CA ARG A 12 -15.17 12.37 -5.02
C ARG A 12 -13.82 12.84 -4.52
N SER A 13 -13.45 14.08 -4.85
CA SER A 13 -12.18 14.64 -4.39
C SER A 13 -12.21 14.90 -2.88
N VAL A 14 -11.20 14.37 -2.19
CA VAL A 14 -10.93 14.64 -0.78
C VAL A 14 -9.53 15.19 -0.60
N SER A 15 -9.26 15.83 0.53
CA SER A 15 -7.94 16.36 0.86
C SER A 15 -7.60 16.11 2.32
N TYR A 16 -6.31 15.92 2.57
CA TYR A 16 -5.71 15.78 3.88
C TYR A 16 -4.55 16.80 4.01
N ARG A 17 -4.38 17.38 5.18
CA ARG A 17 -3.22 18.22 5.48
C ARG A 17 -2.25 17.45 6.35
N SER A 18 -1.10 17.09 5.77
CA SER A 18 -0.03 16.42 6.48
C SER A 18 0.60 17.29 7.57
N ASP A 19 1.31 16.69 8.50
CA ASP A 19 1.98 17.36 9.63
C ASP A 19 3.02 18.40 9.18
N ASP A 20 3.62 18.21 8.02
CA ASP A 20 4.53 19.18 7.41
C ASP A 20 3.82 20.37 6.74
N GLY A 21 2.47 20.36 6.76
CA GLY A 21 1.61 21.39 6.17
C GLY A 21 1.27 21.17 4.70
N THR A 22 1.82 20.14 4.06
CA THR A 22 1.49 19.77 2.67
C THR A 22 0.02 19.35 2.58
N VAL A 23 -0.69 19.84 1.58
CA VAL A 23 -2.05 19.39 1.27
C VAL A 23 -1.96 18.27 0.25
N LEU A 24 -2.41 17.10 0.65
CA LEU A 24 -2.50 15.92 -0.19
C LEU A 24 -3.94 15.71 -0.66
N LEU A 25 -4.08 15.20 -1.87
CA LEU A 25 -5.36 14.91 -2.50
C LEU A 25 -5.54 13.41 -2.68
N GLY A 26 -6.78 12.97 -2.59
CA GLY A 26 -7.18 11.58 -2.81
C GLY A 26 -8.58 11.53 -3.39
N TRP A 27 -9.06 10.32 -3.64
CA TRP A 27 -10.40 10.06 -4.08
C TRP A 27 -11.14 9.19 -3.06
N GLU A 28 -12.36 9.58 -2.73
CA GLU A 28 -13.31 8.78 -1.96
C GLU A 28 -14.36 8.22 -2.90
N LEU A 29 -14.72 6.94 -2.69
CA LEU A 29 -15.70 6.22 -3.47
C LEU A 29 -16.68 5.52 -2.51
N PRO A 30 -17.99 5.47 -2.84
CA PRO A 30 -18.98 4.87 -1.96
C PRO A 30 -18.92 3.34 -1.99
N GLY A 31 -19.27 2.72 -0.88
CA GLY A 31 -19.60 1.30 -0.83
C GLY A 31 -20.95 1.00 -1.48
N ALA A 32 -21.06 -0.14 -2.16
CA ALA A 32 -22.30 -0.58 -2.76
C ALA A 32 -23.34 -0.97 -1.69
N GLU A 33 -24.59 -0.63 -1.90
CA GLU A 33 -25.68 -1.06 -1.03
C GLU A 33 -25.85 -2.60 -1.08
N GLY A 34 -26.03 -3.21 0.09
CA GLY A 34 -26.29 -4.65 0.22
C GLY A 34 -25.06 -5.55 0.15
N GLY A 35 -23.84 -5.01 0.11
CA GLY A 35 -22.61 -5.77 0.29
C GLY A 35 -22.47 -6.31 1.72
N ALA A 36 -21.56 -7.29 1.92
CA ALA A 36 -21.34 -7.94 3.22
C ALA A 36 -20.91 -6.94 4.32
N TYR A 37 -20.28 -5.85 3.93
CA TYR A 37 -19.77 -4.80 4.81
C TYR A 37 -20.49 -3.44 4.63
N ALA A 38 -21.71 -3.44 4.09
CA ALA A 38 -22.50 -2.23 3.83
C ALA A 38 -23.15 -1.65 5.10
N ASP A 39 -22.37 -1.55 6.17
CA ASP A 39 -22.81 -0.97 7.45
C ASP A 39 -22.48 0.53 7.60
N GLY A 40 -21.78 1.08 6.62
CA GLY A 40 -21.36 2.48 6.60
C GLY A 40 -20.06 2.75 7.39
N HIS A 41 -19.58 1.78 8.19
CA HIS A 41 -18.40 1.92 9.06
C HIS A 41 -17.18 1.16 8.56
N THR A 42 -17.31 0.36 7.49
CA THR A 42 -16.18 -0.40 6.95
C THR A 42 -15.53 0.34 5.78
N TRP A 43 -14.21 0.50 5.87
CA TRP A 43 -13.40 1.27 4.92
C TRP A 43 -12.25 0.44 4.35
N ALA A 44 -11.93 0.67 3.09
CA ALA A 44 -10.69 0.22 2.47
C ALA A 44 -9.87 1.44 2.04
N VAL A 45 -8.63 1.58 2.53
CA VAL A 45 -7.67 2.56 2.03
C VAL A 45 -6.73 1.84 1.08
N VAL A 46 -6.68 2.28 -0.18
CA VAL A 46 -6.06 1.54 -1.29
C VAL A 46 -4.92 2.37 -1.89
N CYS A 47 -3.67 1.94 -1.65
CA CYS A 47 -2.44 2.64 -2.00
C CYS A 47 -1.86 2.13 -3.31
N HIS A 48 -1.52 3.05 -4.23
CA HIS A 48 -1.01 2.74 -5.56
C HIS A 48 0.52 2.54 -5.60
N GLY A 49 1.02 1.93 -6.69
CA GLY A 49 2.44 1.71 -6.93
C GLY A 49 3.20 2.93 -7.46
N TYR A 50 4.52 2.76 -7.61
CA TYR A 50 5.43 3.77 -8.18
C TYR A 50 5.00 4.18 -9.58
N VAL A 51 5.08 5.49 -9.89
CA VAL A 51 4.58 6.16 -11.11
C VAL A 51 3.13 5.87 -11.46
N GLY A 52 2.40 5.20 -10.56
CA GLY A 52 0.97 4.96 -10.70
C GLY A 52 0.13 6.14 -10.22
N GLU A 53 -1.18 5.95 -10.30
CA GLU A 53 -2.17 6.90 -9.80
C GLU A 53 -3.34 6.17 -9.12
N PRO A 54 -4.17 6.84 -8.31
CA PRO A 54 -5.34 6.23 -7.69
C PRO A 54 -6.26 5.48 -8.64
N ALA A 55 -6.40 5.92 -9.90
CA ALA A 55 -7.22 5.26 -10.91
C ALA A 55 -6.69 3.88 -11.34
N ASP A 56 -5.39 3.63 -11.22
CA ASP A 56 -4.80 2.31 -11.50
C ASP A 56 -5.28 1.26 -10.49
N MET A 57 -5.70 1.71 -9.31
CA MET A 57 -6.25 0.85 -8.26
C MET A 57 -7.75 0.56 -8.42
N ALA A 58 -8.37 1.02 -9.52
CA ALA A 58 -9.81 0.92 -9.73
C ALA A 58 -10.35 -0.52 -9.59
N LYS A 59 -9.61 -1.55 -10.02
CA LYS A 59 -10.06 -2.95 -9.91
C LYS A 59 -10.18 -3.39 -8.44
N TYR A 60 -9.27 -2.97 -7.59
CA TYR A 60 -9.26 -3.29 -6.15
C TYR A 60 -10.32 -2.45 -5.42
N ALA A 61 -10.34 -1.15 -5.69
CA ALA A 61 -11.34 -0.24 -5.14
C ALA A 61 -12.77 -0.69 -5.48
N TYR A 62 -13.00 -1.15 -6.72
CA TYR A 62 -14.29 -1.66 -7.17
C TYR A 62 -14.67 -2.93 -6.41
N HIS A 63 -13.75 -3.89 -6.26
CA HIS A 63 -14.03 -5.11 -5.49
C HIS A 63 -14.45 -4.79 -4.05
N PHE A 64 -13.68 -3.97 -3.32
CA PHE A 64 -14.02 -3.58 -1.96
C PHE A 64 -15.32 -2.78 -1.88
N SER A 65 -15.57 -1.90 -2.85
CA SER A 65 -16.86 -1.21 -2.95
C SER A 65 -18.02 -2.18 -3.13
N GLN A 66 -17.89 -3.19 -4.00
CA GLN A 66 -18.95 -4.20 -4.21
C GLN A 66 -19.21 -5.03 -2.94
N LEU A 67 -18.22 -5.20 -2.08
CA LEU A 67 -18.39 -5.78 -0.75
C LEU A 67 -19.10 -4.82 0.24
N GLY A 68 -19.37 -3.57 -0.14
CA GLY A 68 -20.07 -2.57 0.67
C GLY A 68 -19.16 -1.65 1.48
N MET A 69 -17.82 -1.72 1.28
CA MET A 69 -16.87 -0.85 1.97
C MET A 69 -16.83 0.55 1.31
N ASN A 70 -16.77 1.61 2.11
CA ASN A 70 -16.31 2.89 1.61
C ASN A 70 -14.84 2.78 1.22
N VAL A 71 -14.42 3.43 0.14
CA VAL A 71 -13.05 3.32 -0.34
C VAL A 71 -12.38 4.69 -0.38
N LEU A 72 -11.16 4.77 0.13
CA LEU A 72 -10.28 5.92 -0.03
C LEU A 72 -9.06 5.50 -0.85
N THR A 73 -8.77 6.24 -1.93
CA THR A 73 -7.55 6.05 -2.72
C THR A 73 -6.72 7.33 -2.66
N PRO A 74 -5.75 7.42 -1.73
CA PRO A 74 -4.83 8.55 -1.67
C PRO A 74 -3.95 8.59 -2.91
N ALA A 75 -3.63 9.78 -3.43
CA ALA A 75 -2.49 9.93 -4.31
C ALA A 75 -1.23 10.13 -3.46
N ALA A 76 -0.20 9.33 -3.68
CA ALA A 76 1.08 9.47 -3.01
C ALA A 76 1.79 10.78 -3.37
N ARG A 77 2.73 11.23 -2.55
CA ARG A 77 3.54 12.41 -2.84
C ARG A 77 4.27 12.29 -4.17
N GLY A 78 4.32 13.36 -4.94
CA GLY A 78 4.96 13.39 -6.25
C GLY A 78 4.18 12.68 -7.36
N HIS A 79 2.97 12.21 -7.12
CA HIS A 79 2.13 11.49 -8.09
C HIS A 79 0.82 12.22 -8.37
N GLU A 80 0.27 12.03 -9.57
CA GLU A 80 -1.02 12.53 -10.04
C GLU A 80 -1.26 13.97 -9.58
N ARG A 81 -2.32 14.25 -8.83
CA ARG A 81 -2.66 15.58 -8.33
C ARG A 81 -1.71 16.11 -7.24
N ASN A 82 -0.85 15.25 -6.70
CA ASN A 82 0.17 15.58 -5.73
C ASN A 82 1.56 15.73 -6.37
N VAL A 83 1.67 15.84 -7.70
CA VAL A 83 2.94 15.99 -8.43
C VAL A 83 3.76 17.19 -7.95
N ASP A 84 3.10 18.26 -7.54
CA ASP A 84 3.75 19.49 -7.07
C ASP A 84 4.16 19.43 -5.57
N THR A 85 3.87 18.34 -4.88
CA THR A 85 4.23 18.19 -3.45
C THR A 85 5.70 17.84 -3.24
N GLY A 86 6.47 17.67 -4.31
CA GLY A 86 7.91 17.50 -4.26
C GLY A 86 8.40 16.16 -4.76
N LEU A 87 9.12 15.41 -3.91
CA LEU A 87 9.78 14.17 -4.29
C LEU A 87 8.84 12.98 -4.09
N ILE A 88 8.96 11.98 -4.97
CA ILE A 88 8.40 10.64 -4.72
C ILE A 88 9.15 10.04 -3.53
N GLN A 89 8.41 9.55 -2.54
CA GLN A 89 8.94 9.16 -1.23
C GLN A 89 9.08 7.64 -1.06
N MET A 90 8.82 6.88 -2.10
CA MET A 90 8.96 5.41 -2.12
C MET A 90 8.27 4.73 -0.93
N GLY A 91 7.07 5.17 -0.58
CA GLY A 91 6.28 4.60 0.51
C GLY A 91 6.65 5.08 1.91
N TRP A 92 7.85 5.64 2.16
CA TRP A 92 8.28 5.97 3.53
C TRP A 92 7.51 7.13 4.14
N GLN A 93 7.54 8.30 3.51
CA GLN A 93 6.78 9.46 3.99
C GLN A 93 5.28 9.24 3.71
N ASP A 94 4.95 8.52 2.65
CA ASP A 94 3.59 8.15 2.29
C ASP A 94 2.94 7.31 3.39
N ALA A 95 3.69 6.41 4.05
CA ALA A 95 3.22 5.66 5.22
C ALA A 95 2.82 6.56 6.40
N SER A 96 3.59 7.63 6.66
CA SER A 96 3.21 8.63 7.67
C SER A 96 1.95 9.41 7.26
N ASP A 97 1.83 9.77 5.99
CA ASP A 97 0.63 10.42 5.45
C ASP A 97 -0.59 9.48 5.50
N LEU A 98 -0.37 8.17 5.28
CA LEU A 98 -1.41 7.14 5.38
C LEU A 98 -2.02 7.09 6.79
N LEU A 99 -1.19 7.19 7.85
CA LEU A 99 -1.71 7.30 9.22
C LEU A 99 -2.64 8.51 9.36
N GLY A 100 -2.27 9.65 8.80
CA GLY A 100 -3.10 10.85 8.85
C GLY A 100 -4.39 10.74 8.04
N TRP A 101 -4.38 10.04 6.91
CA TRP A 101 -5.61 9.72 6.18
C TRP A 101 -6.53 8.81 7.01
N VAL A 102 -5.97 7.82 7.71
CA VAL A 102 -6.70 6.96 8.64
C VAL A 102 -7.30 7.79 9.77
N ASP A 103 -6.53 8.66 10.39
CA ASP A 103 -7.00 9.53 11.46
C ASP A 103 -8.15 10.44 11.01
N GLN A 104 -8.12 10.93 9.76
CA GLN A 104 -9.22 11.71 9.19
C GLN A 104 -10.51 10.88 9.04
N ILE A 105 -10.40 9.61 8.64
CA ILE A 105 -11.54 8.68 8.61
C ILE A 105 -12.08 8.50 10.03
N VAL A 106 -11.23 8.15 10.98
CA VAL A 106 -11.62 7.90 12.37
C VAL A 106 -12.21 9.14 13.04
N ALA A 107 -11.70 10.33 12.74
CA ALA A 107 -12.26 11.59 13.25
C ALA A 107 -13.69 11.84 12.75
N SER A 108 -14.04 11.38 11.55
CA SER A 108 -15.40 11.48 10.99
C SER A 108 -16.30 10.30 11.38
N ASP A 109 -15.70 9.14 11.61
CA ASP A 109 -16.37 7.90 11.99
C ASP A 109 -15.53 7.11 13.03
N PRO A 110 -15.73 7.36 14.33
CA PRO A 110 -15.00 6.67 15.39
C PRO A 110 -15.24 5.15 15.45
N GLU A 111 -16.29 4.64 14.82
CA GLU A 111 -16.60 3.22 14.71
C GLU A 111 -16.00 2.57 13.45
N ALA A 112 -15.26 3.33 12.65
CA ALA A 112 -14.63 2.83 11.42
C ALA A 112 -13.81 1.57 11.68
N ARG A 113 -13.92 0.61 10.76
CA ARG A 113 -13.07 -0.58 10.66
C ARG A 113 -12.34 -0.49 9.33
N ILE A 114 -11.04 -0.44 9.38
CA ILE A 114 -10.23 -0.04 8.24
C ILE A 114 -9.34 -1.20 7.77
N LEU A 115 -9.46 -1.54 6.50
CA LEU A 115 -8.48 -2.30 5.72
C LEU A 115 -7.47 -1.32 5.13
N LEU A 116 -6.17 -1.57 5.30
CA LEU A 116 -5.13 -0.99 4.45
C LEU A 116 -4.75 -1.99 3.36
N PHE A 117 -4.77 -1.56 2.12
CA PHE A 117 -4.40 -2.37 0.97
C PHE A 117 -3.40 -1.61 0.11
N GLY A 118 -2.33 -2.26 -0.36
CA GLY A 118 -1.38 -1.62 -1.25
C GLY A 118 -0.70 -2.59 -2.21
N THR A 119 -0.32 -2.09 -3.39
CA THR A 119 0.44 -2.86 -4.39
C THR A 119 1.79 -2.22 -4.66
N SER A 120 2.86 -3.03 -4.76
CA SER A 120 4.21 -2.56 -5.09
C SER A 120 4.70 -1.50 -4.08
N MET A 121 4.99 -0.28 -4.51
CA MET A 121 5.29 0.83 -3.59
C MET A 121 4.20 1.02 -2.53
N GLY A 122 2.92 0.91 -2.90
CA GLY A 122 1.80 0.94 -1.95
C GLY A 122 1.81 -0.26 -1.00
N GLY A 123 2.26 -1.44 -1.44
CA GLY A 123 2.49 -2.61 -0.60
C GLY A 123 3.57 -2.34 0.45
N ALA A 124 4.70 -1.76 0.03
CA ALA A 124 5.75 -1.33 0.95
C ALA A 124 5.26 -0.24 1.92
N GLU A 125 4.45 0.72 1.44
CA GLU A 125 3.83 1.77 2.24
C GLU A 125 2.98 1.21 3.39
N VAL A 126 2.06 0.28 3.10
CA VAL A 126 1.20 -0.31 4.15
C VAL A 126 1.99 -1.19 5.12
N MET A 127 3.05 -1.87 4.64
CA MET A 127 3.98 -2.60 5.51
C MET A 127 4.76 -1.65 6.43
N MET A 128 5.29 -0.54 5.90
CA MET A 128 5.97 0.47 6.70
C MET A 128 5.03 1.11 7.73
N ALA A 129 3.80 1.42 7.34
CA ALA A 129 2.78 1.96 8.24
C ALA A 129 2.46 1.01 9.41
N SER A 130 2.53 -0.31 9.20
CA SER A 130 2.16 -1.33 10.20
C SER A 130 3.00 -1.28 11.48
N GLY A 131 4.21 -0.76 11.41
CA GLY A 131 5.13 -0.67 12.55
C GLY A 131 5.34 0.76 13.05
N MET A 132 4.64 1.75 12.51
CA MET A 132 4.77 3.13 12.94
C MET A 132 3.97 3.40 14.22
N ASP A 133 4.58 4.20 15.11
CA ASP A 133 3.86 4.75 16.26
C ASP A 133 2.67 5.60 15.77
N GLY A 134 1.50 5.39 16.36
CA GLY A 134 0.30 6.15 16.01
C GLY A 134 -0.63 5.46 15.01
N LEU A 135 -0.31 4.24 14.55
CA LEU A 135 -1.28 3.47 13.77
C LEU A 135 -2.56 3.26 14.60
N SER A 136 -3.69 3.70 14.07
CA SER A 136 -4.97 3.65 14.77
C SER A 136 -5.43 2.21 15.02
N GLU A 137 -6.01 1.94 16.19
CA GLU A 137 -6.67 0.66 16.51
C GLU A 137 -7.87 0.35 15.60
N ASN A 138 -8.37 1.33 14.87
CA ASN A 138 -9.41 1.16 13.86
C ASN A 138 -8.89 0.42 12.59
N VAL A 139 -7.57 0.36 12.37
CA VAL A 139 -6.98 -0.50 11.34
C VAL A 139 -7.05 -1.94 11.82
N ARG A 140 -7.88 -2.73 11.16
CA ARG A 140 -8.19 -4.10 11.58
C ARG A 140 -7.32 -5.15 10.88
N LEU A 141 -6.91 -4.88 9.66
CA LEU A 141 -6.05 -5.76 8.87
C LEU A 141 -5.34 -4.99 7.77
N ILE A 142 -4.27 -5.59 7.27
CA ILE A 142 -3.45 -5.07 6.18
C ILE A 142 -3.29 -6.16 5.13
N VAL A 143 -3.43 -5.80 3.86
CA VAL A 143 -3.12 -6.66 2.71
C VAL A 143 -2.08 -5.94 1.87
N GLU A 144 -0.92 -6.56 1.72
CA GLU A 144 0.12 -6.09 0.80
C GLU A 144 0.24 -7.03 -0.40
N ASP A 145 0.48 -6.51 -1.59
CA ASP A 145 0.67 -7.26 -2.83
C ASP A 145 1.94 -6.77 -3.52
N CYS A 146 2.92 -7.64 -3.65
CA CYS A 146 4.23 -7.44 -4.29
C CYS A 146 5.05 -6.22 -3.78
N GLY A 147 4.97 -5.92 -2.48
CA GLY A 147 5.79 -4.90 -1.85
C GLY A 147 7.25 -5.36 -1.63
N TYR A 148 8.15 -4.42 -1.37
CA TYR A 148 9.59 -4.66 -1.22
C TYR A 148 10.07 -4.52 0.23
N THR A 149 11.25 -5.08 0.52
CA THR A 149 11.87 -5.13 1.86
C THR A 149 12.32 -3.77 2.37
N SER A 150 12.96 -2.98 1.50
CA SER A 150 13.41 -1.61 1.78
C SER A 150 13.61 -0.81 0.49
N VAL A 151 13.65 0.50 0.62
CA VAL A 151 14.00 1.38 -0.53
C VAL A 151 15.43 1.13 -0.99
N TRP A 152 16.33 0.80 -0.06
CA TRP A 152 17.71 0.45 -0.41
C TRP A 152 17.78 -0.80 -1.29
N ASP A 153 17.11 -1.88 -0.89
CA ASP A 153 17.14 -3.15 -1.61
C ASP A 153 16.53 -3.02 -2.99
N GLU A 154 15.38 -2.33 -3.08
CA GLU A 154 14.71 -2.06 -4.35
C GLU A 154 15.60 -1.24 -5.30
N PHE A 155 16.20 -0.15 -4.83
CA PHE A 155 17.08 0.65 -5.67
C PHE A 155 18.39 -0.05 -6.03
N ALA A 156 18.95 -0.87 -5.14
CA ALA A 156 20.14 -1.65 -5.42
C ALA A 156 19.87 -2.65 -6.54
N LEU A 157 18.74 -3.33 -6.47
CA LEU A 157 18.29 -4.28 -7.49
C LEU A 157 18.05 -3.59 -8.83
N GLN A 158 17.29 -2.48 -8.84
CA GLN A 158 16.98 -1.78 -10.09
C GLN A 158 18.24 -1.16 -10.72
N LEU A 159 19.19 -0.71 -9.90
CA LEU A 159 20.46 -0.20 -10.40
C LEU A 159 21.26 -1.28 -11.14
N ASP A 160 21.27 -2.51 -10.63
CA ASP A 160 21.92 -3.64 -11.29
C ASP A 160 21.12 -4.10 -12.51
N ASN A 161 19.82 -4.34 -12.39
CA ASN A 161 18.97 -4.87 -13.45
C ASN A 161 18.87 -3.95 -14.67
N VAL A 162 18.73 -2.63 -14.45
CA VAL A 162 18.51 -1.66 -15.54
C VAL A 162 19.82 -1.16 -16.14
N PHE A 163 20.83 -0.94 -15.29
CA PHE A 163 22.08 -0.28 -15.69
C PHE A 163 23.32 -1.17 -15.61
N GLY A 164 23.24 -2.36 -14.98
CA GLY A 164 24.38 -3.23 -14.73
C GLY A 164 25.42 -2.57 -13.83
N LEU A 165 25.00 -1.71 -12.90
CA LEU A 165 25.89 -0.93 -12.06
C LEU A 165 25.82 -1.42 -10.60
N PRO A 166 26.99 -1.47 -9.91
CA PRO A 166 27.02 -1.85 -8.50
C PRO A 166 26.43 -0.75 -7.60
N SER A 167 25.86 -1.13 -6.47
CA SER A 167 25.31 -0.19 -5.49
C SER A 167 26.36 0.81 -5.00
N PHE A 168 27.59 0.33 -4.67
CA PHE A 168 28.66 1.22 -4.25
C PHE A 168 29.48 1.74 -5.46
N PRO A 169 29.80 3.04 -5.51
CA PRO A 169 29.44 4.10 -4.55
C PRO A 169 28.13 4.86 -4.89
N ILE A 170 27.45 4.47 -5.96
CA ILE A 170 26.36 5.25 -6.56
C ILE A 170 25.19 5.41 -5.57
N LEU A 171 24.73 4.30 -5.05
CA LEU A 171 23.59 4.29 -4.14
C LEU A 171 23.92 5.00 -2.81
N ASN A 172 25.16 4.89 -2.32
CA ASN A 172 25.58 5.61 -1.12
C ASN A 172 25.54 7.14 -1.29
N VAL A 173 25.90 7.63 -2.50
CA VAL A 173 25.82 9.07 -2.81
C VAL A 173 24.34 9.50 -2.94
N ALA A 174 23.51 8.70 -3.59
CA ALA A 174 22.08 8.94 -3.71
C ALA A 174 21.38 8.94 -2.34
N ASP A 175 21.73 8.01 -1.48
CA ASP A 175 21.23 7.90 -0.10
C ASP A 175 21.58 9.12 0.75
N ALA A 176 22.84 9.57 0.70
CA ALA A 176 23.27 10.80 1.36
C ALA A 176 22.51 12.03 0.83
N ALA A 177 22.22 12.08 -0.48
CA ALA A 177 21.43 13.15 -1.08
C ALA A 177 19.96 13.07 -0.64
N CYS A 178 19.39 11.86 -0.49
CA CYS A 178 18.05 11.64 0.05
C CYS A 178 17.95 12.16 1.48
N LEU A 179 18.90 11.80 2.34
CA LEU A 179 18.93 12.30 3.73
C LEU A 179 18.95 13.84 3.78
N LEU A 180 19.73 14.48 2.93
CA LEU A 180 19.82 15.95 2.91
C LEU A 180 18.57 16.64 2.34
N ARG A 181 17.83 15.99 1.44
CA ARG A 181 16.70 16.61 0.72
C ARG A 181 15.34 16.19 1.23
N ALA A 182 15.22 14.94 1.68
CA ALA A 182 13.97 14.33 2.10
C ALA A 182 13.96 13.95 3.60
N GLY A 183 15.12 14.00 4.28
CA GLY A 183 15.21 13.79 5.73
C GLY A 183 15.26 12.34 6.17
N TYR A 184 15.38 11.37 5.26
CA TYR A 184 15.50 9.95 5.57
C TYR A 184 16.57 9.28 4.69
N THR A 185 17.01 8.09 5.08
CA THR A 185 17.91 7.25 4.28
C THR A 185 17.13 6.10 3.65
N PHE A 186 17.60 5.59 2.51
CA PHE A 186 17.00 4.42 1.87
C PHE A 186 17.00 3.20 2.79
N GLU A 187 18.04 3.04 3.63
CA GLU A 187 18.11 1.98 4.63
C GLU A 187 17.07 2.15 5.75
N SER A 188 16.79 3.40 6.18
CA SER A 188 15.78 3.65 7.21
C SER A 188 14.36 3.46 6.71
N ALA A 189 14.13 3.59 5.40
CA ALA A 189 12.86 3.32 4.74
C ALA A 189 12.72 1.81 4.47
N SER A 190 12.47 1.04 5.54
CA SER A 190 12.46 -0.42 5.55
C SER A 190 11.12 -0.97 6.03
N ALA A 191 10.45 -1.73 5.14
CA ALA A 191 9.28 -2.51 5.49
C ALA A 191 9.63 -3.60 6.50
N VAL A 192 10.78 -4.28 6.33
CA VAL A 192 11.26 -5.34 7.23
C VAL A 192 11.41 -4.84 8.66
N GLU A 193 12.02 -3.66 8.87
CA GLU A 193 12.17 -3.11 10.24
C GLU A 193 10.82 -2.71 10.84
N SER A 194 9.91 -2.15 10.04
CA SER A 194 8.56 -1.81 10.49
C SER A 194 7.74 -3.05 10.85
N LEU A 195 7.80 -4.10 10.01
CA LEU A 195 7.08 -5.35 10.22
C LEU A 195 7.44 -6.05 11.54
N ARG A 196 8.66 -5.84 12.08
CA ARG A 196 9.06 -6.35 13.39
C ARG A 196 8.26 -5.76 14.56
N GLN A 197 7.55 -4.67 14.32
CA GLN A 197 6.67 -4.01 15.28
C GLN A 197 5.18 -4.23 14.96
N ALA A 198 4.87 -4.85 13.81
CA ALA A 198 3.49 -5.04 13.35
C ALA A 198 2.71 -5.97 14.29
N SER A 199 1.51 -5.55 14.68
CA SER A 199 0.59 -6.33 15.52
C SER A 199 -0.75 -6.60 14.85
N VAL A 200 -1.04 -5.88 13.77
CA VAL A 200 -2.29 -6.00 13.00
C VAL A 200 -2.25 -7.26 12.14
N PRO A 201 -3.37 -8.00 11.95
CA PRO A 201 -3.44 -9.11 11.00
C PRO A 201 -2.98 -8.71 9.60
N MET A 202 -2.12 -9.53 8.97
CA MET A 202 -1.53 -9.21 7.67
C MET A 202 -1.60 -10.37 6.67
N LEU A 203 -2.04 -10.05 5.44
CA LEU A 203 -1.96 -10.95 4.30
C LEU A 203 -0.87 -10.44 3.33
N PHE A 204 0.07 -11.31 3.02
CA PHE A 204 1.17 -11.06 2.10
C PHE A 204 0.91 -11.79 0.78
N ILE A 205 0.89 -11.07 -0.34
CA ILE A 205 0.61 -11.65 -1.67
C ILE A 205 1.77 -11.36 -2.60
N HIS A 206 2.17 -12.36 -3.41
CA HIS A 206 3.22 -12.15 -4.43
C HIS A 206 3.08 -13.17 -5.57
N GLY A 207 3.47 -12.75 -6.77
CA GLY A 207 3.66 -13.66 -7.89
C GLY A 207 5.05 -14.29 -7.86
N ASP A 208 5.14 -15.59 -8.16
CA ASP A 208 6.43 -16.30 -8.14
C ASP A 208 7.32 -16.03 -9.37
N GLU A 209 6.77 -15.40 -10.41
CA GLU A 209 7.50 -14.93 -11.59
C GLU A 209 7.71 -13.39 -11.59
N ASP A 210 7.63 -12.75 -10.42
CA ASP A 210 7.93 -11.33 -10.29
C ASP A 210 9.45 -11.10 -10.40
N ASP A 211 9.86 -10.47 -11.51
CA ASP A 211 11.24 -10.13 -11.82
C ASP A 211 11.58 -8.65 -11.54
N PHE A 212 10.59 -7.85 -11.15
CA PHE A 212 10.77 -6.45 -10.77
C PHE A 212 11.02 -6.30 -9.25
N VAL A 213 10.11 -6.82 -8.42
CA VAL A 213 10.32 -7.03 -6.99
C VAL A 213 10.47 -8.54 -6.76
N PRO A 214 11.67 -9.05 -6.51
CA PRO A 214 11.89 -10.50 -6.45
C PRO A 214 11.02 -11.19 -5.42
N PHE A 215 10.48 -12.34 -5.79
CA PHE A 215 9.67 -13.20 -4.91
C PHE A 215 10.32 -13.48 -3.54
N SER A 216 11.66 -13.52 -3.46
CA SER A 216 12.39 -13.69 -2.19
C SER A 216 12.10 -12.60 -1.16
N MET A 217 11.72 -11.39 -1.60
CA MET A 217 11.36 -10.29 -0.69
C MET A 217 10.05 -10.57 0.07
N LEU A 218 9.12 -11.34 -0.53
CA LEU A 218 7.93 -11.80 0.18
C LEU A 218 8.28 -12.63 1.42
N ASP A 219 9.18 -13.60 1.26
CA ASP A 219 9.58 -14.48 2.37
C ASP A 219 10.24 -13.68 3.50
N GLU A 220 11.10 -12.73 3.14
CA GLU A 220 11.79 -11.87 4.11
C GLU A 220 10.80 -10.97 4.88
N CYS A 221 9.86 -10.33 4.19
CA CYS A 221 8.81 -9.53 4.80
C CYS A 221 7.91 -10.37 5.70
N TYR A 222 7.46 -11.53 5.20
CA TYR A 222 6.60 -12.43 5.96
C TYR A 222 7.30 -12.94 7.23
N GLU A 223 8.57 -13.34 7.16
CA GLU A 223 9.32 -13.81 8.31
C GLU A 223 9.55 -12.70 9.34
N ALA A 224 9.82 -11.48 8.89
CA ALA A 224 10.04 -10.33 9.76
C ALA A 224 8.77 -9.89 10.51
N CYS A 225 7.58 -10.13 9.95
CA CYS A 225 6.33 -9.68 10.52
C CYS A 225 6.07 -10.32 11.90
N ALA A 226 5.93 -9.48 12.93
CA ALA A 226 5.69 -9.90 14.30
C ALA A 226 4.22 -10.24 14.59
N SER A 227 3.28 -9.90 13.71
CA SER A 227 1.89 -10.29 13.88
C SER A 227 1.73 -11.81 13.96
N GLU A 228 0.99 -12.29 14.95
CA GLU A 228 0.64 -13.72 15.10
C GLU A 228 -0.41 -14.16 14.06
N GLN A 229 -1.15 -13.21 13.50
CA GLN A 229 -2.22 -13.44 12.52
C GLN A 229 -1.72 -12.99 11.15
N LYS A 230 -0.89 -13.82 10.52
CA LYS A 230 -0.34 -13.56 9.19
C LYS A 230 -0.50 -14.74 8.28
N GLU A 231 -0.87 -14.44 7.04
CA GLU A 231 -1.03 -15.42 5.96
C GLU A 231 -0.20 -15.01 4.75
N LYS A 232 0.09 -15.98 3.89
CA LYS A 232 0.86 -15.76 2.67
C LYS A 232 0.16 -16.43 1.50
N LEU A 233 -0.04 -15.68 0.41
CA LEU A 233 -0.53 -16.15 -0.87
C LEU A 233 0.55 -16.02 -1.93
N VAL A 234 0.93 -17.13 -2.55
CA VAL A 234 1.79 -17.16 -3.74
C VAL A 234 0.93 -17.46 -4.94
N VAL A 235 0.97 -16.59 -5.96
CA VAL A 235 0.24 -16.78 -7.22
C VAL A 235 1.20 -17.28 -8.28
N GLU A 236 1.06 -18.56 -8.66
CA GLU A 236 1.92 -19.23 -9.64
C GLU A 236 1.82 -18.57 -11.02
N GLY A 237 2.96 -18.27 -11.62
CA GLY A 237 3.08 -17.66 -12.94
C GLY A 237 2.75 -16.16 -12.99
N ALA A 238 2.51 -15.52 -11.86
CA ALA A 238 2.23 -14.09 -11.82
C ALA A 238 3.53 -13.28 -11.78
N GLY A 239 3.64 -12.29 -12.66
CA GLY A 239 4.65 -11.25 -12.63
C GLY A 239 4.24 -10.08 -11.72
N HIS A 240 5.04 -9.02 -11.71
CA HIS A 240 4.86 -7.85 -10.85
C HIS A 240 3.48 -7.19 -10.99
N GLY A 241 2.74 -7.09 -9.88
CA GLY A 241 1.40 -6.47 -9.82
C GLY A 241 0.31 -7.23 -10.60
N LEU A 242 0.59 -8.47 -11.02
CA LEU A 242 -0.32 -9.26 -11.85
C LEU A 242 -1.06 -10.37 -11.09
N SER A 243 -0.80 -10.56 -9.79
CA SER A 243 -1.40 -11.64 -8.99
C SER A 243 -2.93 -11.73 -9.15
N ALA A 244 -3.64 -10.62 -8.96
CA ALA A 244 -5.09 -10.53 -9.10
C ALA A 244 -5.60 -10.74 -10.53
N SER A 245 -4.74 -10.67 -11.55
CA SER A 245 -5.11 -10.84 -12.97
C SER A 245 -4.74 -12.22 -13.49
N THR A 246 -3.71 -12.86 -12.90
CA THR A 246 -3.23 -14.20 -13.27
C THR A 246 -4.16 -15.28 -12.75
N ASP A 247 -4.53 -15.24 -11.49
CA ASP A 247 -5.53 -16.14 -10.90
C ASP A 247 -6.55 -15.35 -10.06
N PRO A 248 -7.56 -14.74 -10.70
CA PRO A 248 -8.55 -13.93 -10.00
C PRO A 248 -9.37 -14.72 -8.96
N GLU A 249 -9.66 -15.99 -9.22
CA GLU A 249 -10.46 -16.82 -8.31
C GLU A 249 -9.69 -17.10 -7.01
N LEU A 250 -8.45 -17.56 -7.11
CA LEU A 250 -7.58 -17.80 -5.97
C LEU A 250 -7.32 -16.50 -5.20
N TYR A 251 -6.99 -15.43 -5.91
CA TYR A 251 -6.67 -14.13 -5.33
C TYR A 251 -7.83 -13.60 -4.47
N TRP A 252 -8.99 -13.43 -5.08
CA TRP A 252 -10.13 -12.82 -4.39
C TRP A 252 -10.73 -13.72 -3.33
N SER A 253 -10.78 -15.04 -3.56
CA SER A 253 -11.25 -15.96 -2.52
C SER A 253 -10.36 -15.94 -1.27
N THR A 254 -9.04 -15.78 -1.43
CA THR A 254 -8.10 -15.66 -0.30
C THR A 254 -8.26 -14.33 0.41
N VAL A 255 -8.31 -13.22 -0.34
CA VAL A 255 -8.54 -11.88 0.23
C VAL A 255 -9.86 -11.84 0.99
N ASP A 256 -10.96 -12.31 0.39
CA ASP A 256 -12.29 -12.27 1.01
C ASP A 256 -12.36 -13.16 2.26
N ALA A 257 -11.69 -14.32 2.26
CA ALA A 257 -11.61 -15.17 3.44
C ALA A 257 -10.84 -14.49 4.58
N PHE A 258 -9.73 -13.81 4.27
CA PHE A 258 -8.95 -13.06 5.23
C PHE A 258 -9.73 -11.86 5.79
N LEU A 259 -10.45 -11.12 4.94
CA LEU A 259 -11.37 -10.07 5.36
C LEU A 259 -12.42 -10.59 6.34
N ALA A 260 -13.09 -11.71 6.01
CA ALA A 260 -14.14 -12.28 6.83
C ALA A 260 -13.65 -12.79 8.20
N ALA A 261 -12.36 -13.10 8.32
CA ALA A 261 -11.76 -13.55 9.57
C ALA A 261 -11.38 -12.40 10.52
N HIS A 262 -11.14 -11.18 9.98
CA HIS A 262 -10.50 -10.10 10.74
C HIS A 262 -11.27 -8.77 10.75
N LEU A 263 -12.25 -8.57 9.87
CA LEU A 263 -13.18 -7.43 9.91
C LEU A 263 -14.45 -7.75 10.70
#